data_32bec60f907250906f6b7dfb350a4759
#
_entry.id   32bec60f907250906f6b7dfb350a4759
#
_cell.length_a   1.000
_cell.length_b   1.000
_cell.length_c   1.000
_cell.angle_alpha   90.00
_cell.angle_beta   90.00
_cell.angle_gamma   90.00
#
_symmetry.space_group_name_H-M   'P 1'
#
loop_
_entity.id
_entity.type
_entity.pdbx_description
1 polymer ?
#
loop_
_entity_poly.entity_id
_entity_poly.type
_entity_poly.pdbx_seq_one_letter_code
_entity_poly.pdbx_strand_id
1 'polypeptide(L)'
;MKHPKTYHQAPTAAVMNLLGDDFPYAATALQGKHALVCGASKGIGRATAQMMAKAGANVTVCARNSDALDALCDELSLLGKGTHAKLCLDLEDSSAIREAIPTLLEQQGPVHVLINNAAGPPGGPLLANSLEDFEAPFKRHLHAAHTLTQLLAPGMEAAGYGRIIQIISTSVKEPIPNIGLSNTLRGAMASWAKTLSRELAPCITINNVLPGFTNTGRLGSLAASIQERTGKSLDEVQAGWLNQVPIERLIEPLETASAIAFLALPASGGIRGVSLAVDGGRLRSI
;
A
#
# COMPACT_ATOMS: atom_id res chain seq x y z
N MET A 1 11.73 27.43 29.39
CA MET A 1 10.72 27.60 28.33
C MET A 1 11.29 26.97 27.04
N LYS A 2 10.77 25.81 26.60
CA LYS A 2 11.17 25.21 25.32
C LYS A 2 10.39 25.92 24.24
N HIS A 3 11.07 26.53 23.28
CA HIS A 3 10.45 27.11 22.09
C HIS A 3 9.58 26.07 21.38
N PRO A 4 8.38 26.42 20.89
CA PRO A 4 7.61 25.53 20.05
C PRO A 4 8.42 25.27 18.77
N LYS A 5 8.79 24.02 18.55
CA LYS A 5 9.41 23.59 17.28
C LYS A 5 8.36 23.76 16.18
N THR A 6 8.59 24.67 15.26
CA THR A 6 7.80 24.79 14.03
C THR A 6 8.14 23.60 13.14
N TYR A 7 7.24 22.63 13.05
CA TYR A 7 7.39 21.36 12.32
C TYR A 7 7.09 21.46 10.81
N HIS A 8 7.32 22.61 10.21
CA HIS A 8 7.34 22.71 8.75
C HIS A 8 8.77 22.48 8.23
N GLN A 9 9.25 21.24 8.34
CA GLN A 9 10.38 20.85 7.53
C GLN A 9 9.83 20.26 6.22
N ALA A 10 10.16 20.91 5.09
CA ALA A 10 10.05 20.26 3.80
C ALA A 10 10.77 18.90 3.86
N PRO A 11 10.26 17.86 3.17
CA PRO A 11 10.94 16.57 3.11
C PRO A 11 12.40 16.78 2.74
N THR A 12 13.30 16.05 3.37
CA THR A 12 14.72 16.15 3.03
C THR A 12 14.91 15.85 1.54
N ALA A 13 15.71 16.62 0.83
CA ALA A 13 15.91 16.49 -0.62
C ALA A 13 16.25 15.04 -1.04
N ALA A 14 16.94 14.29 -0.20
CA ALA A 14 17.27 12.89 -0.42
C ALA A 14 16.03 11.98 -0.57
N VAL A 15 14.99 12.18 0.24
CA VAL A 15 13.75 11.35 0.17
C VAL A 15 12.95 11.69 -1.09
N MET A 16 12.97 12.94 -1.52
CA MET A 16 12.23 13.41 -2.71
C MET A 16 12.82 12.89 -4.03
N ASN A 17 14.07 12.49 -4.05
CA ASN A 17 14.78 12.09 -5.27
C ASN A 17 14.86 10.56 -5.48
N LEU A 18 14.11 9.77 -4.73
CA LEU A 18 14.11 8.29 -4.88
C LEU A 18 13.66 7.80 -6.26
N LEU A 19 12.99 8.61 -7.06
CA LEU A 19 12.67 8.32 -8.46
C LEU A 19 13.70 8.90 -9.44
N GLY A 20 14.67 9.65 -8.97
CA GLY A 20 15.76 10.28 -9.73
C GLY A 20 17.08 9.52 -9.58
N ASP A 21 18.16 10.29 -9.38
CA ASP A 21 19.53 9.77 -9.31
C ASP A 21 19.79 8.88 -8.08
N ASP A 22 19.02 9.09 -7.00
CA ASP A 22 19.10 8.28 -5.78
C ASP A 22 18.22 7.02 -5.84
N PHE A 23 17.81 6.58 -7.03
CA PHE A 23 17.01 5.36 -7.18
C PHE A 23 17.77 4.14 -6.61
N PRO A 24 17.23 3.45 -5.57
CA PRO A 24 18.00 2.49 -4.79
C PRO A 24 18.16 1.11 -5.47
N TYR A 25 17.57 0.92 -6.65
CA TYR A 25 17.57 -0.37 -7.36
C TYR A 25 18.02 -0.21 -8.81
N ALA A 26 18.49 -1.29 -9.43
CA ALA A 26 18.72 -1.27 -10.88
C ALA A 26 17.42 -0.99 -11.64
N ALA A 27 17.45 -0.12 -12.64
CA ALA A 27 16.29 0.21 -13.47
C ALA A 27 15.71 -0.99 -14.27
N THR A 28 16.38 -2.13 -14.23
CA THR A 28 16.00 -3.41 -14.85
C THR A 28 15.67 -4.49 -13.83
N ALA A 29 15.64 -4.17 -12.53
CA ALA A 29 15.48 -5.15 -11.45
C ALA A 29 14.16 -5.95 -11.54
N LEU A 30 13.11 -5.35 -12.10
CA LEU A 30 11.80 -5.98 -12.35
C LEU A 30 11.48 -6.11 -13.85
N GLN A 31 12.48 -6.03 -14.72
CA GLN A 31 12.27 -6.20 -16.16
C GLN A 31 11.64 -7.57 -16.47
N GLY A 32 10.63 -7.58 -17.35
CA GLY A 32 9.86 -8.78 -17.68
C GLY A 32 8.88 -9.23 -16.59
N LYS A 33 8.75 -8.49 -15.48
CA LYS A 33 7.71 -8.73 -14.47
C LYS A 33 6.53 -7.80 -14.69
N HIS A 34 5.32 -8.32 -14.45
CA HIS A 34 4.07 -7.56 -14.49
C HIS A 34 3.56 -7.37 -13.08
N ALA A 35 3.35 -6.11 -12.68
CA ALA A 35 2.81 -5.72 -11.37
C ALA A 35 1.38 -5.20 -11.51
N LEU A 36 0.45 -5.76 -10.72
CA LEU A 36 -0.89 -5.19 -10.52
C LEU A 36 -0.88 -4.39 -9.21
N VAL A 37 -1.07 -3.08 -9.32
CA VAL A 37 -1.06 -2.16 -8.17
C VAL A 37 -2.47 -1.65 -7.89
N CYS A 38 -3.09 -2.13 -6.83
CA CYS A 38 -4.41 -1.69 -6.38
C CYS A 38 -4.33 -0.34 -5.64
N GLY A 39 -5.42 0.46 -5.70
CA GLY A 39 -5.49 1.77 -5.05
C GLY A 39 -4.41 2.74 -5.54
N ALA A 40 -4.07 2.65 -6.84
CA ALA A 40 -2.93 3.33 -7.44
C ALA A 40 -3.16 4.82 -7.73
N SER A 41 -4.38 5.33 -7.68
CA SER A 41 -4.70 6.70 -8.12
C SER A 41 -4.01 7.80 -7.29
N LYS A 42 -3.56 7.51 -6.06
CA LYS A 42 -2.91 8.49 -5.15
C LYS A 42 -2.12 7.83 -4.03
N GLY A 43 -1.36 8.64 -3.29
CA GLY A 43 -0.65 8.25 -2.07
C GLY A 43 0.33 7.08 -2.27
N ILE A 44 0.36 6.14 -1.33
CA ILE A 44 1.31 5.01 -1.34
C ILE A 44 1.14 4.14 -2.59
N GLY A 45 -0.11 3.88 -3.04
CA GLY A 45 -0.35 3.09 -4.25
C GLY A 45 0.25 3.72 -5.51
N ARG A 46 0.06 5.05 -5.70
CA ARG A 46 0.68 5.81 -6.80
C ARG A 46 2.21 5.74 -6.73
N ALA A 47 2.78 6.04 -5.56
CA ALA A 47 4.23 5.97 -5.36
C ALA A 47 4.78 4.56 -5.61
N THR A 48 4.03 3.52 -5.25
CA THR A 48 4.40 2.13 -5.53
C THR A 48 4.40 1.84 -7.04
N ALA A 49 3.38 2.29 -7.77
CA ALA A 49 3.35 2.13 -9.22
C ALA A 49 4.54 2.83 -9.91
N GLN A 50 4.87 4.05 -9.48
CA GLN A 50 6.04 4.79 -9.96
C GLN A 50 7.35 4.03 -9.69
N MET A 51 7.52 3.50 -8.49
CA MET A 51 8.72 2.74 -8.11
C MET A 51 8.85 1.43 -8.91
N MET A 52 7.73 0.71 -9.14
CA MET A 52 7.71 -0.50 -9.98
C MET A 52 8.08 -0.19 -11.43
N ALA A 53 7.50 0.87 -12.01
CA ALA A 53 7.83 1.31 -13.38
C ALA A 53 9.30 1.72 -13.50
N LYS A 54 9.83 2.48 -12.53
CA LYS A 54 11.24 2.88 -12.49
C LYS A 54 12.17 1.69 -12.36
N ALA A 55 11.75 0.59 -11.72
CA ALA A 55 12.47 -0.68 -11.66
C ALA A 55 12.30 -1.56 -12.93
N GLY A 56 11.62 -1.07 -13.96
CA GLY A 56 11.46 -1.74 -15.25
C GLY A 56 10.28 -2.71 -15.38
N ALA A 57 9.37 -2.75 -14.40
CA ALA A 57 8.17 -3.59 -14.48
C ALA A 57 7.16 -3.05 -15.51
N ASN A 58 6.38 -3.96 -16.11
CA ASN A 58 5.09 -3.63 -16.67
C ASN A 58 4.12 -3.40 -15.52
N VAL A 59 3.31 -2.34 -15.54
CA VAL A 59 2.44 -2.00 -14.41
C VAL A 59 1.00 -1.82 -14.88
N THR A 60 0.10 -2.62 -14.31
CA THR A 60 -1.33 -2.35 -14.37
C THR A 60 -1.75 -1.60 -13.11
N VAL A 61 -2.23 -0.38 -13.27
CA VAL A 61 -2.72 0.47 -12.18
C VAL A 61 -4.23 0.30 -12.02
N CYS A 62 -4.67 -0.03 -10.80
CA CYS A 62 -6.07 -0.31 -10.52
C CYS A 62 -6.65 0.68 -9.52
N ALA A 63 -7.77 1.33 -9.89
CA ALA A 63 -8.60 2.18 -9.03
C ALA A 63 -9.93 2.49 -9.74
N ARG A 64 -10.82 3.25 -9.08
CA ARG A 64 -12.14 3.63 -9.63
C ARG A 64 -12.13 4.84 -10.56
N ASN A 65 -11.15 5.73 -10.42
CA ASN A 65 -11.08 6.98 -11.19
C ASN A 65 -10.24 6.76 -12.46
N SER A 66 -10.91 6.63 -13.60
CA SER A 66 -10.29 6.37 -14.89
C SER A 66 -9.28 7.45 -15.28
N ASP A 67 -9.66 8.74 -15.17
CA ASP A 67 -8.81 9.86 -15.61
C ASP A 67 -7.50 9.93 -14.78
N ALA A 68 -7.59 9.65 -13.47
CA ALA A 68 -6.41 9.60 -12.62
C ALA A 68 -5.50 8.42 -12.98
N LEU A 69 -6.06 7.31 -13.48
CA LEU A 69 -5.27 6.17 -13.96
C LEU A 69 -4.63 6.45 -15.31
N ASP A 70 -5.31 7.15 -16.23
CA ASP A 70 -4.74 7.57 -17.50
C ASP A 70 -3.54 8.47 -17.28
N ALA A 71 -3.70 9.53 -16.49
CA ALA A 71 -2.61 10.44 -16.14
C ALA A 71 -1.43 9.71 -15.46
N LEU A 72 -1.73 8.69 -14.65
CA LEU A 72 -0.66 7.90 -14.03
C LEU A 72 0.05 7.00 -15.06
N CYS A 73 -0.66 6.35 -15.99
CA CYS A 73 -0.04 5.56 -17.05
C CYS A 73 0.93 6.39 -17.91
N ASP A 74 0.52 7.63 -18.25
CA ASP A 74 1.39 8.57 -18.99
C ASP A 74 2.65 8.89 -18.19
N GLU A 75 2.52 9.16 -16.90
CA GLU A 75 3.64 9.42 -16.00
C GLU A 75 4.58 8.19 -15.89
N LEU A 76 4.04 6.99 -15.72
CA LEU A 76 4.84 5.78 -15.62
C LEU A 76 5.66 5.52 -16.88
N SER A 77 5.12 5.87 -18.05
CA SER A 77 5.81 5.73 -19.34
C SER A 77 7.05 6.62 -19.47
N LEU A 78 7.14 7.68 -18.65
CA LEU A 78 8.33 8.54 -18.56
C LEU A 78 9.38 8.01 -17.57
N LEU A 79 8.98 7.15 -16.63
CA LEU A 79 9.85 6.65 -15.56
C LEU A 79 10.60 5.37 -15.92
N GLY A 80 10.04 4.53 -16.79
CA GLY A 80 10.59 3.23 -17.13
C GLY A 80 10.25 2.81 -18.55
N LYS A 81 10.85 1.69 -18.99
CA LYS A 81 10.64 1.12 -20.34
C LYS A 81 9.54 0.06 -20.38
N GLY A 82 8.85 -0.20 -19.27
CA GLY A 82 7.75 -1.16 -19.21
C GLY A 82 6.51 -0.65 -19.96
N THR A 83 5.59 -1.57 -20.27
CA THR A 83 4.24 -1.22 -20.75
C THR A 83 3.32 -1.02 -19.55
N HIS A 84 2.47 0.00 -19.62
CA HIS A 84 1.57 0.32 -18.52
C HIS A 84 0.12 0.34 -18.97
N ALA A 85 -0.77 -0.19 -18.16
CA ALA A 85 -2.19 -0.30 -18.44
C ALA A 85 -3.02 0.12 -17.22
N LYS A 86 -4.26 0.55 -17.47
CA LYS A 86 -5.22 0.82 -16.41
C LYS A 86 -6.24 -0.31 -16.27
N LEU A 87 -6.70 -0.51 -15.06
CA LEU A 87 -7.84 -1.36 -14.71
C LEU A 87 -8.80 -0.52 -13.86
N CYS A 88 -9.86 0.00 -14.48
CA CYS A 88 -10.89 0.76 -13.75
C CYS A 88 -11.83 -0.22 -13.06
N LEU A 89 -11.68 -0.38 -11.72
CA LEU A 89 -12.36 -1.41 -10.97
C LEU A 89 -12.66 -0.94 -9.53
N ASP A 90 -13.85 -1.28 -9.03
CA ASP A 90 -14.16 -1.17 -7.60
C ASP A 90 -13.83 -2.49 -6.88
N LEU A 91 -12.92 -2.42 -5.94
CA LEU A 91 -12.49 -3.60 -5.17
C LEU A 91 -13.57 -4.12 -4.20
N GLU A 92 -14.68 -3.40 -3.99
CA GLU A 92 -15.82 -3.92 -3.22
C GLU A 92 -16.65 -4.93 -4.02
N ASP A 93 -16.57 -4.87 -5.35
CA ASP A 93 -17.29 -5.75 -6.24
C ASP A 93 -16.45 -6.97 -6.62
N SER A 94 -16.64 -8.06 -5.86
CA SER A 94 -15.97 -9.33 -6.11
C SER A 94 -16.37 -9.97 -7.45
N SER A 95 -17.56 -9.66 -7.99
CA SER A 95 -18.00 -10.17 -9.29
C SER A 95 -17.24 -9.48 -10.41
N ALA A 96 -17.14 -8.15 -10.35
CA ALA A 96 -16.36 -7.37 -11.30
C ALA A 96 -14.87 -7.77 -11.27
N ILE A 97 -14.31 -8.10 -10.10
CA ILE A 97 -12.93 -8.62 -10.00
C ILE A 97 -12.80 -9.95 -10.78
N ARG A 98 -13.77 -10.88 -10.60
CA ARG A 98 -13.75 -12.19 -11.26
C ARG A 98 -13.90 -12.12 -12.79
N GLU A 99 -14.56 -11.09 -13.28
CA GLU A 99 -14.72 -10.84 -14.72
C GLU A 99 -13.50 -10.12 -15.31
N ALA A 100 -12.98 -9.12 -14.62
CA ALA A 100 -11.92 -8.27 -15.15
C ALA A 100 -10.52 -8.94 -15.13
N ILE A 101 -10.21 -9.77 -14.12
CA ILE A 101 -8.88 -10.36 -14.00
C ILE A 101 -8.57 -11.39 -15.11
N PRO A 102 -9.46 -12.33 -15.48
CA PRO A 102 -9.21 -13.20 -16.63
C PRO A 102 -8.91 -12.42 -17.91
N THR A 103 -9.70 -11.38 -18.21
CA THR A 103 -9.49 -10.52 -19.38
C THR A 103 -8.12 -9.81 -19.31
N LEU A 104 -7.72 -9.32 -18.13
CA LEU A 104 -6.39 -8.74 -17.93
C LEU A 104 -5.28 -9.75 -18.24
N LEU A 105 -5.42 -10.99 -17.75
CA LEU A 105 -4.42 -12.04 -17.95
C LEU A 105 -4.31 -12.46 -19.41
N GLU A 106 -5.42 -12.50 -20.16
CA GLU A 106 -5.44 -12.76 -21.60
C GLU A 106 -4.71 -11.66 -22.39
N GLN A 107 -4.89 -10.39 -21.99
CA GLN A 107 -4.34 -9.26 -22.72
C GLN A 107 -2.88 -8.96 -22.36
N GLN A 108 -2.50 -9.10 -21.10
CA GLN A 108 -1.22 -8.63 -20.55
C GLN A 108 -0.29 -9.77 -20.08
N GLY A 109 -0.77 -11.01 -20.12
CA GLY A 109 -0.05 -12.15 -19.57
C GLY A 109 -0.11 -12.22 -18.04
N PRO A 110 0.68 -13.13 -17.44
CA PRO A 110 0.62 -13.39 -16.01
C PRO A 110 1.05 -12.18 -15.17
N VAL A 111 0.34 -11.95 -14.07
CA VAL A 111 0.76 -11.00 -13.02
C VAL A 111 1.76 -11.68 -12.10
N HIS A 112 2.91 -11.06 -11.92
CA HIS A 112 4.02 -11.56 -11.11
C HIS A 112 4.05 -10.90 -9.72
N VAL A 113 3.57 -9.67 -9.62
CA VAL A 113 3.56 -8.88 -8.38
C VAL A 113 2.15 -8.33 -8.15
N LEU A 114 1.54 -8.66 -7.00
CA LEU A 114 0.26 -8.13 -6.58
C LEU A 114 0.45 -7.21 -5.38
N ILE A 115 0.06 -5.95 -5.52
CA ILE A 115 0.03 -4.97 -4.44
C ILE A 115 -1.41 -4.73 -4.02
N ASN A 116 -1.81 -5.27 -2.88
CA ASN A 116 -3.11 -5.04 -2.29
C ASN A 116 -3.09 -3.77 -1.44
N ASN A 117 -3.77 -2.76 -1.93
CA ASN A 117 -3.92 -1.46 -1.29
C ASN A 117 -5.31 -0.90 -1.59
N ALA A 118 -5.98 -0.40 -0.57
CA ALA A 118 -7.27 0.25 -0.72
C ALA A 118 -7.48 1.31 0.37
N ALA A 119 -8.47 2.19 0.16
CA ALA A 119 -8.82 3.22 1.13
C ALA A 119 -9.37 2.59 2.42
N GLY A 120 -8.81 2.98 3.57
CA GLY A 120 -9.29 2.52 4.88
C GLY A 120 -10.65 3.09 5.26
N PRO A 121 -11.35 2.46 6.23
CA PRO A 121 -12.63 2.93 6.74
C PRO A 121 -12.52 4.28 7.46
N PRO A 122 -13.64 4.97 7.72
CA PRO A 122 -13.67 6.15 8.58
C PRO A 122 -13.04 5.89 9.96
N GLY A 123 -12.58 6.95 10.63
CA GLY A 123 -12.12 6.86 12.02
C GLY A 123 -13.30 6.88 12.98
N GLY A 124 -13.10 6.33 14.18
CA GLY A 124 -14.08 6.33 15.26
C GLY A 124 -13.79 5.23 16.29
N PRO A 125 -14.46 5.29 17.48
CA PRO A 125 -14.45 4.22 18.45
C PRO A 125 -15.08 2.95 17.85
N LEU A 126 -14.52 1.77 18.16
CA LEU A 126 -15.01 0.50 17.59
C LEU A 126 -16.46 0.20 17.94
N LEU A 127 -16.85 0.45 19.19
CA LEU A 127 -18.23 0.19 19.66
C LEU A 127 -19.29 1.12 19.05
N ALA A 128 -18.87 2.21 18.39
CA ALA A 128 -19.80 3.08 17.65
C ALA A 128 -20.13 2.56 16.25
N ASN A 129 -19.45 1.51 15.76
CA ASN A 129 -19.72 0.92 14.46
C ASN A 129 -20.85 -0.10 14.56
N SER A 130 -21.78 -0.07 13.62
CA SER A 130 -22.76 -1.12 13.38
C SER A 130 -22.12 -2.32 12.67
N LEU A 131 -22.82 -3.44 12.54
CA LEU A 131 -22.32 -4.60 11.78
C LEU A 131 -22.17 -4.27 10.29
N GLU A 132 -23.06 -3.45 9.76
CA GLU A 132 -23.06 -3.02 8.36
C GLU A 132 -21.81 -2.18 8.01
N ASP A 133 -21.29 -1.41 8.98
CA ASP A 133 -20.06 -0.63 8.80
C ASP A 133 -18.84 -1.51 8.50
N PHE A 134 -18.87 -2.78 8.91
CA PHE A 134 -17.79 -3.73 8.62
C PHE A 134 -17.82 -4.26 7.18
N GLU A 135 -18.97 -4.33 6.54
CA GLU A 135 -19.14 -5.03 5.26
C GLU A 135 -18.28 -4.41 4.15
N ALA A 136 -18.47 -3.13 3.84
CA ALA A 136 -17.76 -2.47 2.74
C ALA A 136 -16.23 -2.48 2.93
N PRO A 137 -15.66 -2.18 4.12
CA PRO A 137 -14.22 -2.31 4.36
C PRO A 137 -13.70 -3.74 4.21
N PHE A 138 -14.41 -4.74 4.71
CA PHE A 138 -14.00 -6.14 4.57
C PHE A 138 -14.06 -6.61 3.11
N LYS A 139 -15.11 -6.24 2.36
CA LYS A 139 -15.22 -6.51 0.92
C LYS A 139 -14.04 -5.88 0.17
N ARG A 140 -13.77 -4.59 0.38
CA ARG A 140 -12.74 -3.82 -0.32
C ARG A 140 -11.32 -4.30 -0.03
N HIS A 141 -11.06 -4.83 1.15
CA HIS A 141 -9.73 -5.25 1.56
C HIS A 141 -9.55 -6.77 1.55
N LEU A 142 -10.22 -7.47 2.47
CA LEU A 142 -10.00 -8.91 2.68
C LEU A 142 -10.55 -9.76 1.54
N HIS A 143 -11.82 -9.54 1.15
CA HIS A 143 -12.42 -10.31 0.08
C HIS A 143 -11.75 -10.03 -1.27
N ALA A 144 -11.47 -8.76 -1.57
CA ALA A 144 -10.74 -8.38 -2.79
C ALA A 144 -9.36 -9.03 -2.84
N ALA A 145 -8.55 -8.90 -1.77
CA ALA A 145 -7.22 -9.49 -1.71
C ALA A 145 -7.25 -11.02 -1.86
N HIS A 146 -8.24 -11.68 -1.24
CA HIS A 146 -8.41 -13.12 -1.37
C HIS A 146 -8.79 -13.52 -2.80
N THR A 147 -9.79 -12.86 -3.39
CA THR A 147 -10.23 -13.12 -4.76
C THR A 147 -9.11 -12.89 -5.78
N LEU A 148 -8.39 -11.77 -5.67
CA LEU A 148 -7.23 -11.47 -6.52
C LEU A 148 -6.14 -12.54 -6.37
N THR A 149 -5.84 -12.95 -5.14
CA THR A 149 -4.82 -13.99 -4.88
C THR A 149 -5.23 -15.33 -5.51
N GLN A 150 -6.49 -15.75 -5.36
CA GLN A 150 -7.00 -16.98 -5.97
C GLN A 150 -6.87 -16.98 -7.51
N LEU A 151 -7.12 -15.85 -8.14
CA LEU A 151 -7.07 -15.71 -9.60
C LEU A 151 -5.65 -15.60 -10.13
N LEU A 152 -4.72 -15.02 -9.36
CA LEU A 152 -3.37 -14.71 -9.82
C LEU A 152 -2.32 -15.75 -9.41
N ALA A 153 -2.49 -16.44 -8.27
CA ALA A 153 -1.51 -17.39 -7.75
C ALA A 153 -1.17 -18.54 -8.73
N PRO A 154 -2.12 -19.12 -9.47
CA PRO A 154 -1.77 -20.15 -10.46
C PRO A 154 -0.81 -19.68 -11.55
N GLY A 155 -0.99 -18.44 -12.05
CA GLY A 155 -0.09 -17.83 -13.04
C GLY A 155 1.29 -17.51 -12.44
N MET A 156 1.35 -17.07 -11.19
CA MET A 156 2.60 -16.85 -10.46
C MET A 156 3.38 -18.17 -10.26
N GLU A 157 2.67 -19.24 -9.91
CA GLU A 157 3.26 -20.56 -9.74
C GLU A 157 3.82 -21.11 -11.07
N ALA A 158 3.05 -21.03 -12.16
CA ALA A 158 3.48 -21.43 -13.48
C ALA A 158 4.69 -20.63 -13.98
N ALA A 159 4.78 -19.34 -13.63
CA ALA A 159 5.93 -18.48 -13.94
C ALA A 159 7.14 -18.72 -13.02
N GLY A 160 7.03 -19.55 -11.99
CA GLY A 160 8.06 -19.77 -10.97
C GLY A 160 8.40 -18.54 -10.14
N TYR A 161 7.49 -17.53 -10.10
CA TYR A 161 7.73 -16.26 -9.42
C TYR A 161 6.43 -15.55 -9.03
N GLY A 162 6.26 -15.28 -7.76
CA GLY A 162 5.13 -14.50 -7.24
C GLY A 162 5.52 -13.65 -6.04
N ARG A 163 5.02 -12.42 -6.00
CA ARG A 163 5.16 -11.50 -4.88
C ARG A 163 3.82 -10.87 -4.55
N ILE A 164 3.29 -11.13 -3.37
CA ILE A 164 2.03 -10.56 -2.89
C ILE A 164 2.36 -9.67 -1.71
N ILE A 165 2.02 -8.38 -1.80
CA ILE A 165 2.35 -7.40 -0.78
C ILE A 165 1.08 -6.68 -0.35
N GLN A 166 0.81 -6.74 0.97
CA GLN A 166 -0.32 -6.08 1.61
C GLN A 166 0.12 -4.74 2.20
N ILE A 167 -0.48 -3.64 1.81
CA ILE A 167 -0.30 -2.35 2.48
C ILE A 167 -1.35 -2.25 3.58
N ILE A 168 -0.95 -2.51 4.82
CA ILE A 168 -1.88 -2.52 5.95
C ILE A 168 -1.62 -1.36 6.92
N SER A 169 -1.10 -1.58 8.13
CA SER A 169 -0.88 -0.51 9.12
C SER A 169 -0.01 -1.00 10.28
N THR A 170 0.71 -0.09 10.92
CA THR A 170 1.34 -0.34 12.23
C THR A 170 0.32 -0.73 13.32
N SER A 171 -0.96 -0.43 13.11
CA SER A 171 -2.04 -0.77 14.05
C SER A 171 -2.25 -2.27 14.27
N VAL A 172 -1.67 -3.13 13.41
CA VAL A 172 -1.69 -4.59 13.61
C VAL A 172 -0.77 -5.05 14.73
N LYS A 173 0.22 -4.25 15.10
CA LYS A 173 1.11 -4.49 16.23
C LYS A 173 0.70 -3.69 17.46
N GLU A 174 0.33 -2.43 17.27
CA GLU A 174 -0.08 -1.52 18.35
C GLU A 174 -1.38 -0.81 17.94
N PRO A 175 -2.56 -1.22 18.45
CA PRO A 175 -3.83 -0.60 18.10
C PRO A 175 -3.81 0.92 18.30
N ILE A 176 -4.27 1.65 17.28
CA ILE A 176 -4.32 3.11 17.30
C ILE A 176 -5.70 3.54 17.81
N PRO A 177 -5.77 4.43 18.82
CA PRO A 177 -7.05 4.93 19.33
C PRO A 177 -7.90 5.58 18.23
N ASN A 178 -9.21 5.42 18.32
CA ASN A 178 -10.21 6.03 17.42
C ASN A 178 -10.09 5.67 15.93
N ILE A 179 -9.54 4.50 15.62
CA ILE A 179 -9.64 3.86 14.31
C ILE A 179 -9.98 2.36 14.48
N GLY A 180 -10.93 2.04 15.36
CA GLY A 180 -11.20 0.68 15.81
C GLY A 180 -11.52 -0.29 14.68
N LEU A 181 -12.40 0.08 13.75
CA LEU A 181 -12.72 -0.74 12.58
C LEU A 181 -11.49 -1.01 11.69
N SER A 182 -10.65 0.02 11.47
CA SER A 182 -9.42 -0.15 10.72
C SER A 182 -8.43 -1.09 11.43
N ASN A 183 -8.29 -0.98 12.77
CA ASN A 183 -7.43 -1.89 13.54
C ASN A 183 -7.87 -3.34 13.37
N THR A 184 -9.17 -3.61 13.48
CA THR A 184 -9.77 -4.95 13.34
C THR A 184 -9.52 -5.51 11.94
N LEU A 185 -9.85 -4.73 10.91
CA LEU A 185 -9.66 -5.12 9.52
C LEU A 185 -8.19 -5.43 9.20
N ARG A 186 -7.28 -4.54 9.62
CA ARG A 186 -5.84 -4.72 9.34
C ARG A 186 -5.26 -5.92 10.10
N GLY A 187 -5.76 -6.20 11.31
CA GLY A 187 -5.45 -7.42 12.05
C GLY A 187 -5.87 -8.69 11.31
N ALA A 188 -7.10 -8.70 10.77
CA ALA A 188 -7.61 -9.79 9.94
C ALA A 188 -6.74 -10.01 8.69
N MET A 189 -6.37 -8.92 7.99
CA MET A 189 -5.47 -8.97 6.82
C MET A 189 -4.11 -9.55 7.17
N ALA A 190 -3.51 -9.16 8.31
CA ALA A 190 -2.21 -9.66 8.74
C ALA A 190 -2.25 -11.17 9.04
N SER A 191 -3.28 -11.64 9.74
CA SER A 191 -3.50 -13.06 10.02
C SER A 191 -3.71 -13.87 8.75
N TRP A 192 -4.58 -13.39 7.84
CA TRP A 192 -4.81 -14.01 6.55
C TRP A 192 -3.52 -14.14 5.71
N ALA A 193 -2.74 -13.08 5.61
CA ALA A 193 -1.45 -13.12 4.89
C ALA A 193 -0.47 -14.10 5.53
N LYS A 194 -0.43 -14.18 6.88
CA LYS A 194 0.44 -15.13 7.59
C LYS A 194 0.03 -16.56 7.33
N THR A 195 -1.26 -16.86 7.30
CA THR A 195 -1.80 -18.18 6.94
C THR A 195 -1.37 -18.56 5.52
N LEU A 196 -1.66 -17.71 4.55
CA LEU A 196 -1.29 -17.97 3.15
C LEU A 196 0.23 -18.10 2.93
N SER A 197 1.04 -17.45 3.76
CA SER A 197 2.49 -17.61 3.66
C SER A 197 2.96 -19.04 3.87
N ARG A 198 2.13 -19.92 4.42
CA ARG A 198 2.43 -21.33 4.64
C ARG A 198 1.79 -22.27 3.62
N GLU A 199 0.82 -21.75 2.85
CA GLU A 199 -0.01 -22.55 1.92
C GLU A 199 0.36 -22.31 0.45
N LEU A 200 0.82 -21.10 0.11
CA LEU A 200 1.20 -20.75 -1.26
C LEU A 200 2.40 -21.57 -1.75
N ALA A 201 2.52 -21.74 -3.06
CA ALA A 201 3.64 -22.42 -3.70
C ALA A 201 5.00 -21.82 -3.26
N PRO A 202 6.09 -22.60 -3.23
CA PRO A 202 7.41 -22.14 -2.74
C PRO A 202 7.97 -20.91 -3.44
N CYS A 203 7.64 -20.70 -4.72
CA CYS A 203 8.08 -19.56 -5.52
C CYS A 203 7.30 -18.25 -5.24
N ILE A 204 6.20 -18.31 -4.45
CA ILE A 204 5.35 -17.18 -4.15
C ILE A 204 5.60 -16.70 -2.72
N THR A 205 5.98 -15.45 -2.52
CA THR A 205 6.03 -14.84 -1.20
C THR A 205 4.84 -13.93 -0.96
N ILE A 206 4.34 -13.87 0.28
CA ILE A 206 3.34 -12.91 0.73
C ILE A 206 3.84 -12.20 1.97
N ASN A 207 3.80 -10.86 1.96
CA ASN A 207 4.31 -10.04 3.07
C ASN A 207 3.40 -8.83 3.30
N ASN A 208 3.45 -8.28 4.51
CA ASN A 208 2.75 -7.06 4.86
C ASN A 208 3.76 -5.92 5.00
N VAL A 209 3.40 -4.73 4.50
CA VAL A 209 4.06 -3.48 4.82
C VAL A 209 3.14 -2.71 5.77
N LEU A 210 3.70 -2.20 6.85
CA LEU A 210 3.00 -1.48 7.91
C LEU A 210 3.39 0.00 7.88
N PRO A 211 2.70 0.85 7.08
CA PRO A 211 2.96 2.28 7.10
C PRO A 211 2.63 2.88 8.47
N GLY A 212 3.49 3.81 8.91
CA GLY A 212 3.20 4.74 10.00
C GLY A 212 2.39 5.94 9.51
N PHE A 213 2.56 7.10 10.17
CA PHE A 213 1.98 8.35 9.72
C PHE A 213 2.65 8.81 8.42
N THR A 214 1.98 8.52 7.29
CA THR A 214 2.48 8.78 5.95
C THR A 214 1.81 10.02 5.36
N ASN A 215 2.60 10.91 4.76
CA ASN A 215 2.16 12.17 4.13
C ASN A 215 1.27 11.91 2.91
N THR A 216 -0.01 11.71 3.12
CA THR A 216 -1.01 11.40 2.09
C THR A 216 -2.29 12.16 2.35
N GLY A 217 -3.12 12.35 1.32
CA GLY A 217 -4.45 12.93 1.49
C GLY A 217 -5.35 12.15 2.47
N ARG A 218 -5.09 10.86 2.70
CA ARG A 218 -5.78 10.07 3.73
C ARG A 218 -5.44 10.56 5.14
N LEU A 219 -4.18 10.87 5.41
CA LEU A 219 -3.77 11.39 6.71
C LEU A 219 -4.37 12.77 6.94
N GLY A 220 -4.42 13.63 5.90
CA GLY A 220 -5.11 14.93 5.97
C GLY A 220 -6.60 14.79 6.28
N SER A 221 -7.31 13.86 5.63
CA SER A 221 -8.72 13.58 5.95
C SER A 221 -8.93 13.09 7.38
N LEU A 222 -7.99 12.29 7.91
CA LEU A 222 -8.03 11.85 9.31
C LEU A 222 -7.80 13.02 10.26
N ALA A 223 -6.88 13.93 9.95
CA ALA A 223 -6.64 15.15 10.73
C ALA A 223 -7.92 16.02 10.82
N ALA A 224 -8.58 16.25 9.68
CA ALA A 224 -9.83 17.00 9.63
C ALA A 224 -10.93 16.34 10.49
N SER A 225 -11.09 15.04 10.43
CA SER A 225 -12.05 14.30 11.28
C SER A 225 -11.71 14.39 12.77
N ILE A 226 -10.43 14.40 13.13
CA ILE A 226 -10.01 14.58 14.53
C ILE A 226 -10.30 16.02 14.98
N GLN A 227 -9.99 17.02 14.15
CA GLN A 227 -10.29 18.44 14.42
C GLN A 227 -11.79 18.63 14.68
N GLU A 228 -12.65 18.13 13.80
CA GLU A 228 -14.11 18.23 13.93
C GLU A 228 -14.63 17.63 15.24
N ARG A 229 -14.09 16.48 15.62
CA ARG A 229 -14.53 15.77 16.84
C ARG A 229 -13.97 16.35 18.13
N THR A 230 -12.75 16.89 18.12
CA THR A 230 -12.04 17.27 19.35
C THR A 230 -11.85 18.77 19.55
N GLY A 231 -12.12 19.59 18.52
CA GLY A 231 -11.86 21.04 18.52
C GLY A 231 -10.37 21.41 18.42
N LYS A 232 -9.45 20.45 18.31
CA LYS A 232 -8.02 20.71 18.14
C LYS A 232 -7.75 21.32 16.78
N SER A 233 -6.76 22.20 16.68
CA SER A 233 -6.24 22.67 15.40
C SER A 233 -5.54 21.55 14.63
N LEU A 234 -5.40 21.70 13.31
CA LEU A 234 -4.66 20.73 12.48
C LEU A 234 -3.20 20.60 12.92
N ASP A 235 -2.58 21.71 13.34
CA ASP A 235 -1.20 21.73 13.83
C ASP A 235 -1.06 20.95 15.15
N GLU A 236 -2.01 21.05 16.08
CA GLU A 236 -2.01 20.26 17.30
C GLU A 236 -2.19 18.77 17.04
N VAL A 237 -3.04 18.41 16.08
CA VAL A 237 -3.23 17.01 15.65
C VAL A 237 -1.94 16.47 15.05
N GLN A 238 -1.32 17.22 14.14
CA GLN A 238 -0.06 16.82 13.51
C GLN A 238 1.09 16.72 14.52
N ALA A 239 1.23 17.69 15.41
CA ALA A 239 2.23 17.65 16.48
C ALA A 239 2.04 16.42 17.38
N GLY A 240 0.79 16.05 17.67
CA GLY A 240 0.47 14.83 18.42
C GLY A 240 0.91 13.54 17.74
N TRP A 241 0.91 13.50 16.39
CA TRP A 241 1.46 12.38 15.64
C TRP A 241 2.99 12.38 15.64
N LEU A 242 3.61 13.54 15.36
CA LEU A 242 5.06 13.66 15.25
C LEU A 242 5.76 13.39 16.59
N ASN A 243 5.14 13.72 17.72
CA ASN A 243 5.65 13.39 19.05
C ASN A 243 5.78 11.87 19.31
N GLN A 244 5.12 11.04 18.49
CA GLN A 244 5.21 9.58 18.58
C GLN A 244 6.24 8.98 17.60
N VAL A 245 6.83 9.79 16.72
CA VAL A 245 7.70 9.32 15.64
C VAL A 245 9.14 9.79 15.88
N PRO A 246 10.08 8.88 16.23
CA PRO A 246 11.47 9.25 16.54
C PRO A 246 12.20 10.06 15.47
N ILE A 247 11.89 9.85 14.18
CA ILE A 247 12.48 10.65 13.09
C ILE A 247 11.87 12.07 12.97
N GLU A 248 10.93 12.44 13.84
CA GLU A 248 10.31 13.77 13.96
C GLU A 248 9.68 14.33 12.67
N ARG A 249 9.29 13.48 11.73
CA ARG A 249 8.59 13.84 10.49
C ARG A 249 7.60 12.76 10.05
N LEU A 250 6.71 13.11 9.14
CA LEU A 250 5.90 12.14 8.42
C LEU A 250 6.77 11.29 7.49
N ILE A 251 6.31 10.06 7.24
CA ILE A 251 6.90 9.19 6.21
C ILE A 251 6.42 9.67 4.84
N GLU A 252 7.30 9.78 3.88
CA GLU A 252 6.89 10.06 2.51
C GLU A 252 6.38 8.79 1.81
N PRO A 253 5.38 8.90 0.93
CA PRO A 253 4.86 7.75 0.19
C PRO A 253 5.93 6.94 -0.54
N LEU A 254 6.96 7.61 -1.06
CA LEU A 254 8.08 6.96 -1.76
C LEU A 254 8.95 6.12 -0.84
N GLU A 255 9.09 6.46 0.45
CA GLU A 255 9.83 5.63 1.42
C GLU A 255 9.10 4.30 1.63
N THR A 256 7.78 4.35 1.79
CA THR A 256 6.95 3.13 1.88
C THR A 256 7.00 2.34 0.56
N ALA A 257 6.92 3.01 -0.57
CA ALA A 257 6.99 2.39 -1.90
C ALA A 257 8.35 1.74 -2.16
N SER A 258 9.46 2.31 -1.66
CA SER A 258 10.79 1.72 -1.73
C SER A 258 10.87 0.38 -0.99
N ALA A 259 10.32 0.29 0.21
CA ALA A 259 10.24 -0.97 0.96
C ALA A 259 9.35 -2.01 0.24
N ILE A 260 8.25 -1.58 -0.38
CA ILE A 260 7.38 -2.44 -1.19
C ILE A 260 8.14 -2.96 -2.42
N ALA A 261 8.87 -2.10 -3.13
CA ALA A 261 9.68 -2.49 -4.28
C ALA A 261 10.77 -3.49 -3.88
N PHE A 262 11.43 -3.29 -2.74
CA PHE A 262 12.39 -4.26 -2.20
C PHE A 262 11.76 -5.65 -2.01
N LEU A 263 10.57 -5.72 -1.41
CA LEU A 263 9.86 -6.99 -1.22
C LEU A 263 9.37 -7.61 -2.54
N ALA A 264 9.27 -6.82 -3.61
CA ALA A 264 8.93 -7.28 -4.95
C ALA A 264 10.12 -7.82 -5.74
N LEU A 265 11.37 -7.63 -5.30
CA LEU A 265 12.56 -8.07 -6.03
C LEU A 265 12.75 -9.61 -5.99
N PRO A 266 13.43 -10.19 -7.00
CA PRO A 266 13.89 -11.58 -6.92
C PRO A 266 14.75 -11.83 -5.66
N ALA A 267 15.63 -10.88 -5.31
CA ALA A 267 16.53 -10.96 -4.17
C ALA A 267 15.83 -11.08 -2.80
N SER A 268 14.56 -10.67 -2.69
CA SER A 268 13.76 -10.79 -1.47
C SER A 268 13.03 -12.14 -1.33
N GLY A 269 13.32 -13.12 -2.19
CA GLY A 269 12.64 -14.42 -2.20
C GLY A 269 12.69 -15.22 -0.88
N GLY A 270 13.68 -14.97 -0.02
CA GLY A 270 13.77 -15.54 1.33
C GLY A 270 12.88 -14.85 2.37
N ILE A 271 12.23 -13.72 2.03
CA ILE A 271 11.37 -12.97 2.95
C ILE A 271 9.92 -13.37 2.70
N ARG A 272 9.31 -14.11 3.65
CA ARG A 272 7.97 -14.65 3.50
C ARG A 272 7.19 -14.63 4.82
N GLY A 273 6.00 -14.07 4.79
CA GLY A 273 5.10 -14.00 5.95
C GLY A 273 5.55 -13.01 7.02
N VAL A 274 6.29 -11.95 6.64
CA VAL A 274 6.71 -10.89 7.55
C VAL A 274 5.74 -9.70 7.51
N SER A 275 5.78 -8.91 8.59
CA SER A 275 5.13 -7.61 8.69
C SER A 275 6.21 -6.56 8.91
N LEU A 276 6.60 -5.87 7.82
CA LEU A 276 7.67 -4.88 7.78
C LEU A 276 7.11 -3.49 8.08
N ALA A 277 7.55 -2.87 9.17
CA ALA A 277 7.17 -1.50 9.51
C ALA A 277 7.99 -0.47 8.70
N VAL A 278 7.29 0.57 8.23
CA VAL A 278 7.88 1.78 7.63
C VAL A 278 7.23 2.97 8.34
N ASP A 279 7.71 3.29 9.52
CA ASP A 279 7.00 4.13 10.49
C ASP A 279 7.87 5.15 11.24
N GLY A 280 9.15 5.27 10.86
CA GLY A 280 10.07 6.19 11.49
C GLY A 280 10.39 5.88 12.95
N GLY A 281 10.24 4.61 13.35
CA GLY A 281 10.50 4.15 14.72
C GLY A 281 9.32 4.35 15.68
N ARG A 282 8.11 4.56 15.15
CA ARG A 282 6.90 4.79 15.95
C ARG A 282 6.52 3.58 16.81
N LEU A 283 6.60 2.38 16.26
CA LEU A 283 6.33 1.16 17.01
C LEU A 283 7.36 0.97 18.12
N ARG A 284 6.89 0.54 19.30
CA ARG A 284 7.72 0.22 20.46
C ARG A 284 8.02 -1.27 20.59
N SER A 285 7.27 -2.09 19.86
CA SER A 285 7.48 -3.56 19.80
C SER A 285 8.55 -3.91 18.78
N ILE A 286 9.30 -4.96 19.05
CA ILE A 286 10.28 -5.61 18.16
C ILE A 286 9.62 -6.70 17.32
#